data_777feb371302fe7d42c333c04b2d7bf3
#
_entry.id   777feb371302fe7d42c333c04b2d7bf3
#
_cell.length_a   1.000
_cell.length_b   1.000
_cell.length_c   1.000
_cell.angle_alpha   90.00
_cell.angle_beta   90.00
_cell.angle_gamma   90.00
#
_symmetry.space_group_name_H-M   'P 1'
#
loop_
_entity.id
_entity.type
_entity.pdbx_description
1 polymer ?
#
loop_
_entity_poly.entity_id
_entity_poly.type
_entity_poly.pdbx_seq_one_letter_code
_entity_poly.pdbx_strand_id
1 'polypeptide(L)'
;VIRYKDGCVSNGYSLDGSKFDVNEIVSPKVIANANKDLSFNVTDDGIRANTKIIPIVPSSEEKLKESKQKLGEEYEYHPNVFKILYKGNHSYYETRDTLDKLIDNYFKYYNEKYLYLASVSEVDYDLNKQDYDYLEQAEILQSNIDSTISILESYVGNNEYRSPATGLTFNDLINEFTYLSEF
;
A
#
# COMPACT_ATOMS: atom_id res chain seq x y z
N VAL A 1 -2.33 5.30 -15.54
CA VAL A 1 -3.13 4.18 -14.99
C VAL A 1 -2.36 3.57 -13.86
N ILE A 2 -2.99 3.41 -12.70
CA ILE A 2 -2.46 2.70 -11.54
C ILE A 2 -3.12 1.33 -11.49
N ARG A 3 -2.33 0.30 -11.19
CA ARG A 3 -2.81 -1.06 -10.96
C ARG A 3 -2.25 -1.58 -9.64
N TYR A 4 -3.12 -1.98 -8.75
CA TYR A 4 -2.77 -2.69 -7.53
C TYR A 4 -2.71 -4.19 -7.83
N LYS A 5 -1.58 -4.81 -7.53
CA LYS A 5 -1.33 -6.23 -7.85
C LYS A 5 -1.60 -7.15 -6.66
N ASP A 6 -1.73 -6.55 -5.46
CA ASP A 6 -2.05 -7.30 -4.26
C ASP A 6 -3.52 -7.74 -4.26
N GLY A 7 -3.79 -8.89 -3.67
CA GLY A 7 -5.14 -9.44 -3.58
C GLY A 7 -6.04 -8.66 -2.60
N CYS A 8 -5.46 -7.87 -1.69
CA CYS A 8 -6.20 -7.15 -0.67
C CYS A 8 -7.14 -6.10 -1.31
N VAL A 9 -6.64 -5.33 -2.28
CA VAL A 9 -7.44 -4.31 -2.98
C VAL A 9 -8.60 -4.94 -3.75
N SER A 10 -8.41 -6.09 -4.35
CA SER A 10 -9.49 -6.84 -5.02
C SER A 10 -10.57 -7.33 -4.05
N ASN A 11 -10.26 -7.41 -2.76
CA ASN A 11 -11.19 -7.71 -1.68
C ASN A 11 -11.71 -6.45 -0.96
N GLY A 12 -11.35 -5.26 -1.42
CA GLY A 12 -11.77 -3.98 -0.86
C GLY A 12 -10.95 -3.49 0.33
N TYR A 13 -9.78 -4.09 0.59
CA TYR A 13 -8.94 -3.75 1.73
C TYR A 13 -7.56 -3.25 1.29
N SER A 14 -6.96 -2.43 2.12
CA SER A 14 -5.54 -2.04 2.03
C SER A 14 -4.66 -3.11 2.69
N LEU A 15 -3.33 -3.02 2.48
CA LEU A 15 -2.37 -3.99 3.03
C LEU A 15 -2.35 -4.06 4.57
N ASP A 16 -2.77 -2.99 5.25
CA ASP A 16 -2.91 -2.93 6.71
C ASP A 16 -4.26 -3.45 7.24
N GLY A 17 -5.10 -4.02 6.36
CA GLY A 17 -6.43 -4.52 6.69
C GLY A 17 -7.51 -3.43 6.79
N SER A 18 -7.18 -2.16 6.63
CA SER A 18 -8.17 -1.08 6.56
C SER A 18 -8.94 -1.11 5.24
N LYS A 19 -10.10 -0.45 5.18
CA LYS A 19 -10.86 -0.32 3.93
C LYS A 19 -10.04 0.46 2.91
N PHE A 20 -9.92 -0.10 1.69
CA PHE A 20 -9.20 0.55 0.61
C PHE A 20 -9.90 1.84 0.15
N ASP A 21 -9.14 2.94 0.10
CA ASP A 21 -9.62 4.22 -0.42
C ASP A 21 -8.66 4.78 -1.47
N VAL A 22 -9.04 4.68 -2.73
CA VAL A 22 -8.26 5.22 -3.85
C VAL A 22 -8.13 6.75 -3.81
N ASN A 23 -9.01 7.46 -3.09
CA ASN A 23 -8.94 8.92 -2.96
C ASN A 23 -7.72 9.39 -2.13
N GLU A 24 -6.99 8.48 -1.50
CA GLU A 24 -5.70 8.81 -0.90
C GLU A 24 -4.71 9.41 -1.90
N ILE A 25 -4.86 9.14 -3.19
CA ILE A 25 -4.08 9.78 -4.28
C ILE A 25 -4.18 11.31 -4.22
N VAL A 26 -5.34 11.84 -3.84
CA VAL A 26 -5.60 13.27 -3.69
C VAL A 26 -5.72 13.71 -2.23
N SER A 27 -5.12 12.95 -1.32
CA SER A 27 -5.07 13.31 0.10
C SER A 27 -4.24 14.59 0.32
N PRO A 28 -4.52 15.37 1.37
CA PRO A 28 -3.79 16.60 1.64
C PRO A 28 -2.27 16.41 1.74
N LYS A 29 -1.82 15.30 2.36
CA LYS A 29 -0.39 14.99 2.50
C LYS A 29 0.27 14.75 1.15
N VAL A 30 -0.37 13.99 0.26
CA VAL A 30 0.17 13.69 -1.08
C VAL A 30 0.24 14.95 -1.93
N ILE A 31 -0.84 15.75 -1.96
CA ILE A 31 -0.90 16.99 -2.73
C ILE A 31 0.14 18.00 -2.24
N ALA A 32 0.24 18.21 -0.91
CA ALA A 32 1.21 19.15 -0.35
C ALA A 32 2.66 18.76 -0.68
N ASN A 33 2.97 17.45 -0.69
CA ASN A 33 4.30 16.98 -1.09
C ASN A 33 4.53 17.13 -2.60
N ALA A 34 3.54 16.81 -3.42
CA ALA A 34 3.62 17.02 -4.87
C ALA A 34 3.85 18.51 -5.21
N ASN A 35 3.16 19.42 -4.53
CA ASN A 35 3.34 20.86 -4.71
C ASN A 35 4.75 21.35 -4.37
N LYS A 36 5.38 20.79 -3.33
CA LYS A 36 6.79 21.12 -2.98
C LYS A 36 7.77 20.73 -4.09
N ASP A 37 7.45 19.68 -4.84
CA ASP A 37 8.29 19.15 -5.91
C ASP A 37 8.05 19.86 -7.26
N LEU A 38 7.06 20.76 -7.34
CA LEU A 38 6.77 21.55 -8.54
C LEU A 38 7.59 22.85 -8.56
N SER A 39 8.03 23.26 -9.74
CA SER A 39 8.76 24.52 -9.96
C SER A 39 7.84 25.71 -10.25
N PHE A 40 6.54 25.52 -10.27
CA PHE A 40 5.51 26.52 -10.56
C PHE A 40 4.36 26.40 -9.55
N ASN A 41 3.57 27.48 -9.43
CA ASN A 41 2.51 27.54 -8.42
C ASN A 41 1.22 26.89 -8.89
N VAL A 42 0.80 25.84 -8.19
CA VAL A 42 -0.54 25.26 -8.30
C VAL A 42 -1.13 25.20 -6.88
N THR A 43 -2.41 25.50 -6.74
CA THR A 43 -3.07 25.40 -5.44
C THR A 43 -3.45 23.94 -5.13
N ASP A 44 -3.40 23.56 -3.88
CA ASP A 44 -3.79 22.20 -3.43
C ASP A 44 -5.24 21.89 -3.83
N ASP A 45 -6.14 22.86 -3.67
CA ASP A 45 -7.54 22.73 -4.09
C ASP A 45 -7.67 22.62 -5.61
N GLY A 46 -6.80 23.32 -6.36
CA GLY A 46 -6.73 23.21 -7.82
C GLY A 46 -6.33 21.82 -8.27
N ILE A 47 -5.33 21.20 -7.64
CA ILE A 47 -4.93 19.81 -7.93
C ILE A 47 -6.08 18.86 -7.63
N ARG A 48 -6.69 18.99 -6.46
CA ARG A 48 -7.80 18.12 -6.03
C ARG A 48 -9.01 18.22 -6.95
N ALA A 49 -9.46 19.45 -7.24
CA ALA A 49 -10.65 19.69 -8.06
C ALA A 49 -10.49 19.24 -9.51
N ASN A 50 -9.27 19.29 -10.03
CA ASN A 50 -8.96 18.96 -11.42
C ASN A 50 -8.45 17.52 -11.62
N THR A 51 -8.32 16.73 -10.54
CA THR A 51 -7.97 15.31 -10.61
C THR A 51 -9.23 14.46 -10.58
N LYS A 52 -9.38 13.56 -11.56
CA LYS A 52 -10.44 12.55 -11.60
C LYS A 52 -9.84 11.17 -11.52
N ILE A 53 -10.38 10.35 -10.63
CA ILE A 53 -10.01 8.95 -10.44
C ILE A 53 -11.17 8.11 -10.98
N ILE A 54 -10.90 7.28 -11.98
CA ILE A 54 -11.91 6.50 -12.68
C ILE A 54 -11.54 5.02 -12.56
N PRO A 55 -12.38 4.19 -11.92
CA PRO A 55 -12.14 2.77 -11.89
C PRO A 55 -12.26 2.18 -13.31
N ILE A 56 -11.40 1.23 -13.64
CA ILE A 56 -11.50 0.46 -14.87
C ILE A 56 -12.10 -0.90 -14.52
N VAL A 57 -13.35 -1.07 -14.87
CA VAL A 57 -14.09 -2.32 -14.65
C VAL A 57 -14.04 -3.15 -15.92
N PRO A 58 -13.61 -4.43 -15.87
CA PRO A 58 -13.68 -5.32 -17.02
C PRO A 58 -15.13 -5.57 -17.44
N SER A 59 -15.38 -5.68 -18.73
CA SER A 59 -16.74 -5.94 -19.26
C SER A 59 -17.33 -7.31 -18.82
N SER A 60 -16.47 -8.26 -18.44
CA SER A 60 -16.88 -9.51 -17.80
C SER A 60 -17.55 -9.28 -16.45
N GLU A 61 -17.00 -8.36 -15.65
CA GLU A 61 -17.52 -8.02 -14.33
C GLU A 61 -18.86 -7.26 -14.41
N GLU A 62 -19.02 -6.38 -15.41
CA GLU A 62 -20.28 -5.69 -15.66
C GLU A 62 -21.39 -6.70 -15.99
N LYS A 63 -21.10 -7.66 -16.89
CA LYS A 63 -22.04 -8.73 -17.25
C LYS A 63 -22.38 -9.64 -16.07
N LEU A 64 -21.39 -9.97 -15.23
CA LEU A 64 -21.58 -10.78 -14.03
C LEU A 64 -22.48 -10.05 -13.03
N LYS A 65 -22.26 -8.76 -12.82
CA LYS A 65 -23.11 -7.92 -11.97
C LYS A 65 -24.57 -7.90 -12.46
N GLU A 66 -24.78 -7.67 -13.76
CA GLU A 66 -26.13 -7.71 -14.35
C GLU A 66 -26.81 -9.07 -14.19
N SER A 67 -26.06 -10.16 -14.36
CA SER A 67 -26.59 -11.52 -14.19
C SER A 67 -27.01 -11.79 -12.77
N LYS A 68 -26.16 -11.41 -11.80
CA LYS A 68 -26.43 -11.58 -10.38
C LYS A 68 -27.62 -10.74 -9.90
N GLN A 69 -27.70 -9.48 -10.35
CA GLN A 69 -28.85 -8.62 -10.06
C GLN A 69 -30.19 -9.20 -10.58
N LYS A 70 -30.17 -9.83 -11.76
CA LYS A 70 -31.38 -10.52 -12.30
C LYS A 70 -31.80 -11.70 -11.44
N LEU A 71 -30.90 -12.33 -10.74
CA LEU A 71 -31.14 -13.44 -9.81
C LEU A 71 -31.49 -12.97 -8.40
N GLY A 72 -31.49 -11.65 -8.13
CA GLY A 72 -31.71 -11.09 -6.81
C GLY A 72 -30.52 -11.29 -5.85
N GLU A 73 -29.35 -11.62 -6.38
CA GLU A 73 -28.11 -11.79 -5.60
C GLU A 73 -27.36 -10.46 -5.50
N GLU A 74 -26.81 -10.16 -4.32
CA GLU A 74 -25.87 -9.06 -4.16
C GLU A 74 -24.54 -9.44 -4.77
N TYR A 75 -23.96 -8.49 -5.53
CA TYR A 75 -22.63 -8.63 -6.10
C TYR A 75 -21.85 -7.32 -5.94
N GLU A 76 -20.75 -7.39 -5.21
CA GLU A 76 -19.82 -6.27 -5.01
C GLU A 76 -18.51 -6.57 -5.73
N TYR A 77 -18.07 -5.63 -6.56
CA TYR A 77 -16.80 -5.70 -7.27
C TYR A 77 -15.89 -4.57 -6.78
N HIS A 78 -14.70 -4.92 -6.34
CA HIS A 78 -13.67 -3.97 -5.91
C HIS A 78 -12.64 -3.80 -7.04
N PRO A 79 -12.65 -2.67 -7.76
CA PRO A 79 -11.69 -2.43 -8.82
C PRO A 79 -10.27 -2.28 -8.25
N ASN A 80 -9.30 -2.89 -8.92
CA ASN A 80 -7.88 -2.79 -8.61
C ASN A 80 -7.09 -2.04 -9.68
N VAL A 81 -7.76 -1.49 -10.69
CA VAL A 81 -7.18 -0.69 -11.76
C VAL A 81 -7.92 0.62 -11.87
N PHE A 82 -7.17 1.72 -11.83
CA PHE A 82 -7.73 3.07 -11.88
C PHE A 82 -7.01 3.93 -12.91
N LYS A 83 -7.79 4.69 -13.67
CA LYS A 83 -7.30 5.74 -14.56
C LYS A 83 -7.34 7.07 -13.83
N ILE A 84 -6.18 7.71 -13.70
CA ILE A 84 -6.06 9.03 -13.11
C ILE A 84 -5.99 10.04 -14.24
N LEU A 85 -6.86 11.02 -14.21
CA LEU A 85 -6.91 12.13 -15.15
C LEU A 85 -6.72 13.44 -14.40
N TYR A 86 -5.78 14.24 -14.84
CA TYR A 86 -5.59 15.61 -14.35
C TYR A 86 -5.82 16.58 -15.50
N LYS A 87 -6.66 17.61 -15.28
CA LYS A 87 -6.96 18.65 -16.26
C LYS A 87 -6.50 19.99 -15.69
N GLY A 88 -5.22 20.29 -15.85
CA GLY A 88 -4.65 21.59 -15.44
C GLY A 88 -5.05 22.74 -16.38
N ASN A 89 -4.98 23.97 -15.87
CA ASN A 89 -5.14 25.21 -16.62
C ASN A 89 -3.79 25.78 -17.09
N HIS A 90 -2.74 24.99 -17.00
CA HIS A 90 -1.36 25.35 -17.34
C HIS A 90 -0.95 24.76 -18.69
N SER A 91 0.31 24.99 -19.08
CA SER A 91 0.87 24.39 -20.29
C SER A 91 0.81 22.86 -20.23
N TYR A 92 0.95 22.19 -21.37
CA TYR A 92 0.98 20.74 -21.44
C TYR A 92 2.08 20.13 -20.53
N TYR A 93 3.26 20.73 -20.53
CA TYR A 93 4.40 20.26 -19.74
C TYR A 93 4.13 20.38 -18.23
N GLU A 94 3.62 21.54 -17.79
CA GLU A 94 3.27 21.75 -16.38
C GLU A 94 2.12 20.84 -15.92
N THR A 95 1.11 20.64 -16.77
CA THR A 95 0.00 19.72 -16.50
C THR A 95 0.49 18.27 -16.34
N ARG A 96 1.41 17.84 -17.20
CA ARG A 96 2.02 16.54 -17.13
C ARG A 96 2.90 16.40 -15.88
N ASP A 97 3.75 17.39 -15.62
CA ASP A 97 4.63 17.39 -14.44
C ASP A 97 3.82 17.32 -13.14
N THR A 98 2.71 18.09 -13.05
CA THR A 98 1.80 17.99 -11.90
C THR A 98 1.26 16.58 -11.70
N LEU A 99 0.82 15.92 -12.78
CA LEU A 99 0.33 14.55 -12.68
C LEU A 99 1.44 13.56 -12.28
N ASP A 100 2.62 13.67 -12.88
CA ASP A 100 3.76 12.82 -12.60
C ASP A 100 4.18 12.99 -11.12
N LYS A 101 4.32 14.23 -10.62
CA LYS A 101 4.64 14.49 -9.20
C LYS A 101 3.57 14.01 -8.24
N LEU A 102 2.29 14.16 -8.59
CA LEU A 102 1.18 13.64 -7.78
C LEU A 102 1.28 12.11 -7.64
N ILE A 103 1.53 11.41 -8.72
CA ILE A 103 1.64 9.94 -8.73
C ILE A 103 2.90 9.48 -7.98
N ASP A 104 4.05 10.12 -8.21
CA ASP A 104 5.30 9.77 -7.51
C ASP A 104 5.16 9.95 -5.99
N ASN A 105 4.55 11.07 -5.54
CA ASN A 105 4.32 11.32 -4.12
C ASN A 105 3.25 10.41 -3.53
N TYR A 106 2.25 10.00 -4.32
CA TYR A 106 1.32 8.97 -3.88
C TYR A 106 2.01 7.62 -3.67
N PHE A 107 2.90 7.18 -4.56
CA PHE A 107 3.64 5.94 -4.37
C PHE A 107 4.55 5.99 -3.15
N LYS A 108 5.23 7.11 -2.89
CA LYS A 108 5.99 7.30 -1.65
C LYS A 108 5.09 7.18 -0.42
N TYR A 109 3.96 7.90 -0.42
CA TYR A 109 2.98 7.85 0.66
C TYR A 109 2.42 6.44 0.89
N TYR A 110 2.06 5.72 -0.20
CA TYR A 110 1.54 4.36 -0.13
C TYR A 110 2.58 3.40 0.45
N ASN A 111 3.83 3.50 0.00
CA ASN A 111 4.92 2.71 0.53
C ASN A 111 5.16 3.00 2.02
N GLU A 112 5.25 4.27 2.41
CA GLU A 112 5.41 4.66 3.81
C GLU A 112 4.26 4.16 4.70
N LYS A 113 3.03 4.26 4.22
CA LYS A 113 1.84 3.93 5.00
C LYS A 113 1.60 2.43 5.10
N TYR A 114 1.79 1.70 4.02
CA TYR A 114 1.33 0.32 3.91
C TYR A 114 2.46 -0.70 3.80
N LEU A 115 3.58 -0.36 3.17
CA LEU A 115 4.71 -1.28 3.02
C LEU A 115 5.74 -1.10 4.14
N TYR A 116 5.89 0.12 4.67
CA TYR A 116 6.80 0.36 5.79
C TYR A 116 6.26 -0.11 7.14
N LEU A 117 4.92 -0.10 7.32
CA LEU A 117 4.27 -0.70 8.49
C LEU A 117 4.27 -2.24 8.41
N ALA A 118 4.37 -2.78 7.20
CA ALA A 118 4.56 -4.21 6.96
C ALA A 118 6.05 -4.59 6.91
N SER A 119 6.96 -3.63 6.92
CA SER A 119 8.37 -3.94 7.12
C SER A 119 8.52 -4.38 8.57
N VAL A 120 9.04 -5.59 8.72
CA VAL A 120 9.70 -6.07 9.94
C VAL A 120 10.30 -4.86 10.64
N SER A 121 9.88 -4.60 11.87
CA SER A 121 10.41 -3.49 12.65
C SER A 121 11.93 -3.50 12.49
N GLU A 122 12.49 -2.39 11.96
CA GLU A 122 13.94 -2.29 11.86
C GLU A 122 14.46 -2.68 13.23
N VAL A 123 15.19 -3.78 13.29
CA VAL A 123 15.93 -4.15 14.50
C VAL A 123 16.77 -2.92 14.79
N ASP A 124 16.42 -2.21 15.84
CA ASP A 124 16.99 -0.93 16.11
C ASP A 124 18.51 -1.13 16.25
N TYR A 125 19.27 -0.66 15.26
CA TYR A 125 20.73 -0.74 15.28
C TYR A 125 21.33 0.02 16.48
N ASP A 126 20.47 0.66 17.27
CA ASP A 126 20.82 1.35 18.51
C ASP A 126 21.01 0.42 19.72
N LEU A 127 20.80 -0.90 19.61
CA LEU A 127 21.13 -1.87 20.68
C LEU A 127 22.59 -1.71 21.18
N ASN A 128 23.51 -1.32 20.28
CA ASN A 128 24.92 -1.09 20.64
C ASN A 128 25.22 0.34 21.10
N LYS A 129 24.27 1.27 21.00
CA LYS A 129 24.47 2.68 21.39
C LYS A 129 23.90 2.99 22.76
N GLN A 130 23.04 2.13 23.29
CA GLN A 130 22.50 2.22 24.63
C GLN A 130 23.22 1.20 25.52
N ASP A 131 23.42 1.54 26.78
CA ASP A 131 24.12 0.70 27.76
C ASP A 131 23.21 -0.41 28.31
N TYR A 132 22.62 -1.19 27.36
CA TYR A 132 21.81 -2.35 27.69
C TYR A 132 22.71 -3.53 28.10
N ASP A 133 22.32 -4.26 29.14
CA ASP A 133 22.95 -5.53 29.43
C ASP A 133 22.52 -6.63 28.42
N TYR A 134 23.22 -7.75 28.46
CA TYR A 134 22.94 -8.86 27.54
C TYR A 134 21.50 -9.42 27.65
N LEU A 135 20.91 -9.36 28.84
CA LEU A 135 19.55 -9.84 29.07
C LEU A 135 18.53 -8.90 28.45
N GLU A 136 18.70 -7.58 28.65
CA GLU A 136 17.86 -6.55 28.06
C GLU A 136 17.92 -6.59 26.52
N GLN A 137 19.14 -6.78 25.97
CA GLN A 137 19.30 -6.94 24.50
C GLN A 137 18.57 -8.18 23.98
N ALA A 138 18.65 -9.31 24.70
CA ALA A 138 17.96 -10.54 24.33
C ALA A 138 16.43 -10.37 24.39
N GLU A 139 15.89 -9.71 25.42
CA GLU A 139 14.45 -9.43 25.54
C GLU A 139 13.95 -8.54 24.43
N ILE A 140 14.72 -7.50 24.02
CA ILE A 140 14.38 -6.63 22.91
C ILE A 140 14.37 -7.39 21.59
N LEU A 141 15.39 -8.23 21.35
CA LEU A 141 15.47 -9.08 20.15
C LEU A 141 14.30 -10.07 20.09
N GLN A 142 13.99 -10.73 21.21
CA GLN A 142 12.86 -11.65 21.31
C GLN A 142 11.54 -10.93 20.98
N SER A 143 11.30 -9.76 21.57
CA SER A 143 10.09 -8.97 21.30
C SER A 143 9.98 -8.57 19.82
N ASN A 144 11.11 -8.24 19.16
CA ASN A 144 11.13 -7.91 17.73
C ASN A 144 10.83 -9.15 16.86
N ILE A 145 11.36 -10.31 17.22
CA ILE A 145 11.08 -11.58 16.53
C ILE A 145 9.59 -11.94 16.66
N ASP A 146 9.03 -11.88 17.88
CA ASP A 146 7.63 -12.20 18.14
C ASP A 146 6.68 -11.24 17.38
N SER A 147 7.02 -9.94 17.35
CA SER A 147 6.28 -8.95 16.58
C SER A 147 6.33 -9.25 15.07
N THR A 148 7.51 -9.66 14.57
CA THR A 148 7.69 -10.04 13.17
C THR A 148 6.87 -11.27 12.80
N ILE A 149 6.87 -12.31 13.65
CA ILE A 149 6.06 -13.51 13.46
C ILE A 149 4.58 -13.12 13.41
N SER A 150 4.09 -12.31 14.36
CA SER A 150 2.69 -11.87 14.38
C SER A 150 2.29 -11.11 13.12
N ILE A 151 3.17 -10.26 12.59
CA ILE A 151 2.96 -9.56 11.32
C ILE A 151 2.87 -10.56 10.17
N LEU A 152 3.82 -11.49 10.06
CA LEU A 152 3.84 -12.51 9.01
C LEU A 152 2.60 -13.39 9.06
N GLU A 153 2.16 -13.82 10.25
CA GLU A 153 0.93 -14.59 10.46
C GLU A 153 -0.31 -13.87 9.94
N SER A 154 -0.38 -12.55 10.07
CA SER A 154 -1.49 -11.77 9.54
C SER A 154 -1.60 -11.83 8.02
N TYR A 155 -0.52 -12.14 7.32
CA TYR A 155 -0.47 -12.28 5.86
C TYR A 155 -0.71 -13.72 5.37
N VAL A 156 -0.60 -14.73 6.23
CA VAL A 156 -0.77 -16.15 5.84
C VAL A 156 -2.23 -16.49 5.50
N GLY A 157 -3.20 -15.68 5.97
CA GLY A 157 -4.64 -16.05 5.96
C GLY A 157 -5.29 -16.26 4.60
N ASN A 158 -4.70 -15.86 3.46
CA ASN A 158 -5.37 -15.94 2.16
C ASN A 158 -4.50 -16.15 0.92
N ASN A 159 -3.17 -16.32 1.02
CA ASN A 159 -2.35 -16.36 -0.19
C ASN A 159 -1.23 -17.39 -0.12
N GLU A 160 -1.18 -18.25 -1.14
CA GLU A 160 0.00 -19.00 -1.57
C GLU A 160 1.07 -18.04 -2.17
N TYR A 161 1.26 -16.85 -1.54
CA TYR A 161 2.29 -15.93 -2.00
C TYR A 161 3.66 -16.57 -1.84
N ARG A 162 4.41 -16.60 -2.93
CA ARG A 162 5.80 -17.02 -2.97
C ARG A 162 6.63 -15.89 -3.57
N SER A 163 7.67 -15.47 -2.85
CA SER A 163 8.58 -14.44 -3.31
C SER A 163 9.23 -14.84 -4.65
N PRO A 164 9.11 -14.03 -5.71
CA PRO A 164 9.76 -14.34 -6.99
C PRO A 164 11.31 -14.28 -6.92
N ALA A 165 11.86 -13.59 -5.92
CA ALA A 165 13.30 -13.43 -5.74
C ALA A 165 13.91 -14.58 -4.93
N THR A 166 13.26 -15.04 -3.87
CA THR A 166 13.80 -16.03 -2.94
C THR A 166 13.10 -17.38 -3.00
N GLY A 167 11.89 -17.43 -3.57
CA GLY A 167 11.05 -18.62 -3.58
C GLY A 167 10.40 -18.93 -2.23
N LEU A 168 10.62 -18.13 -1.19
CA LEU A 168 10.07 -18.33 0.14
C LEU A 168 8.61 -17.88 0.22
N THR A 169 7.82 -18.60 1.01
CA THR A 169 6.47 -18.23 1.42
C THR A 169 6.50 -17.50 2.76
N PHE A 170 5.37 -16.90 3.18
CA PHE A 170 5.26 -16.36 4.54
C PHE A 170 5.42 -17.45 5.61
N ASN A 171 4.90 -18.65 5.38
CA ASN A 171 5.08 -19.79 6.28
C ASN A 171 6.55 -20.20 6.42
N ASP A 172 7.32 -20.18 5.33
CA ASP A 172 8.75 -20.47 5.38
C ASP A 172 9.47 -19.44 6.26
N LEU A 173 9.14 -18.15 6.12
CA LEU A 173 9.72 -17.07 6.95
C LEU A 173 9.31 -17.21 8.42
N ILE A 174 8.02 -17.50 8.72
CA ILE A 174 7.54 -17.73 10.08
C ILE A 174 8.33 -18.86 10.74
N ASN A 175 8.52 -19.98 10.04
CA ASN A 175 9.27 -21.11 10.56
C ASN A 175 10.74 -20.73 10.85
N GLU A 176 11.38 -19.93 9.98
CA GLU A 176 12.75 -19.44 10.22
C GLU A 176 12.82 -18.53 11.44
N PHE A 177 11.89 -17.57 11.59
CA PHE A 177 11.84 -16.69 12.76
C PHE A 177 11.50 -17.43 14.05
N THR A 178 10.57 -18.40 14.01
CA THR A 178 10.24 -19.25 15.17
C THR A 178 11.47 -20.05 15.62
N TYR A 179 12.22 -20.60 14.68
CA TYR A 179 13.47 -21.28 15.01
C TYR A 179 14.48 -20.36 15.70
N LEU A 180 14.60 -19.09 15.24
CA LEU A 180 15.48 -18.10 15.88
C LEU A 180 15.01 -17.69 17.28
N SER A 181 13.72 -17.78 17.59
CA SER A 181 13.17 -17.43 18.90
C SER A 181 13.41 -18.51 19.96
N GLU A 182 13.79 -19.73 19.57
CA GLU A 182 14.03 -20.86 20.47
C GLU A 182 15.47 -20.91 21.01
N PHE A 183 16.36 -20.01 20.56
CA PHE A 183 17.75 -19.90 20.97
C PHE A 183 18.00 -18.69 21.87
#